data_7d78399ef9c83f45a2116aff7e73632f
#
_entry.id   7d78399ef9c83f45a2116aff7e73632f
#
_cell.length_a   1.000
_cell.length_b   1.000
_cell.length_c   1.000
_cell.angle_alpha   90.00
_cell.angle_beta   90.00
_cell.angle_gamma   90.00
#
_symmetry.space_group_name_H-M   'P 1'
#
loop_
_entity.id
_entity.type
_entity.pdbx_description
1 polymer ?
#
loop_
_entity_poly.entity_id
_entity_poly.type
_entity_poly.pdbx_seq_one_letter_code
_entity_poly.pdbx_strand_id
1 'polypeptide(L)'
;MDNQSPTSQSEQRGKQKLIIILLLALAAAVILLLPAMVTEPWIADPSASITAVSKPIVSPSTAAEKTKYRQDSQTTLAQIIAVTDRLENQTVERWAEFEFRQAKALIAQGDEQYGYGEYLESLTSFQQSLSQLNSIEKLGQTTLTKALTDGLTAI
;
A
#
# COMPACT_ATOMS: atom_id res chain seq x y z
N MET A 1 21.82 -5.14 -51.05
CA MET A 1 21.66 -3.67 -51.15
C MET A 1 20.45 -3.28 -50.34
N ASP A 2 20.68 -3.15 -49.03
CA ASP A 2 19.61 -2.81 -48.08
C ASP A 2 19.82 -1.38 -47.59
N ASN A 3 18.93 -0.52 -48.04
CA ASN A 3 18.93 0.90 -47.75
C ASN A 3 17.99 1.16 -46.58
N GLN A 4 18.48 1.04 -45.35
CA GLN A 4 17.73 1.42 -44.15
C GLN A 4 17.91 2.91 -43.88
N SER A 5 16.84 3.66 -44.05
CA SER A 5 16.77 5.11 -43.85
C SER A 5 16.88 5.49 -42.38
N PRO A 6 17.73 6.45 -41.96
CA PRO A 6 17.98 6.83 -40.58
C PRO A 6 17.03 7.91 -40.03
N THR A 7 15.79 8.00 -40.53
CA THR A 7 14.89 9.13 -40.18
C THR A 7 13.94 8.91 -39.01
N SER A 8 13.85 7.71 -38.42
CA SER A 8 12.90 7.43 -37.35
C SER A 8 13.41 7.70 -35.93
N GLN A 9 14.72 7.74 -35.73
CA GLN A 9 15.30 7.91 -34.37
C GLN A 9 15.33 9.37 -33.88
N SER A 10 15.42 10.34 -34.75
CA SER A 10 15.47 11.76 -34.38
C SER A 10 14.10 12.30 -33.98
N GLU A 11 13.03 11.81 -34.56
CA GLU A 11 11.65 12.21 -34.25
C GLU A 11 11.16 11.67 -32.92
N GLN A 12 11.55 10.44 -32.55
CA GLN A 12 11.23 9.85 -31.26
C GLN A 12 11.92 10.58 -30.09
N ARG A 13 13.17 10.99 -30.26
CA ARG A 13 13.91 11.76 -29.25
C ARG A 13 13.32 13.17 -29.05
N GLY A 14 12.76 13.78 -30.08
CA GLY A 14 12.07 15.07 -30.01
C GLY A 14 10.78 14.97 -29.17
N LYS A 15 9.98 13.95 -29.41
CA LYS A 15 8.71 13.71 -28.69
C LYS A 15 8.94 13.39 -27.21
N GLN A 16 9.96 12.60 -26.87
CA GLN A 16 10.35 12.32 -25.48
C GLN A 16 10.78 13.57 -24.71
N LYS A 17 11.59 14.43 -25.32
CA LYS A 17 12.01 15.70 -24.69
C LYS A 17 10.82 16.62 -24.44
N LEU A 18 9.86 16.67 -25.35
CA LEU A 18 8.65 17.49 -25.23
C LEU A 18 7.75 17.00 -24.09
N ILE A 19 7.61 15.70 -23.92
CA ILE A 19 6.84 15.09 -22.81
C ILE A 19 7.51 15.39 -21.47
N ILE A 20 8.83 15.29 -21.38
CA ILE A 20 9.57 15.59 -20.14
C ILE A 20 9.44 17.06 -19.75
N ILE A 21 9.52 17.98 -20.72
CA ILE A 21 9.34 19.42 -20.48
C ILE A 21 7.91 19.73 -20.04
N LEU A 22 6.91 19.08 -20.63
CA LEU A 22 5.50 19.25 -20.25
C LEU A 22 5.23 18.75 -18.84
N LEU A 23 5.80 17.59 -18.44
CA LEU A 23 5.69 17.06 -17.08
C LEU A 23 6.40 17.94 -16.05
N LEU A 24 7.56 18.51 -16.37
CA LEU A 24 8.27 19.45 -15.51
C LEU A 24 7.49 20.77 -15.33
N ALA A 25 6.87 21.27 -16.38
CA ALA A 25 6.03 22.48 -16.33
C ALA A 25 4.76 22.24 -15.49
N LEU A 26 4.14 21.05 -15.59
CA LEU A 26 2.98 20.67 -14.79
C LEU A 26 3.34 20.57 -13.30
N ALA A 27 4.48 19.97 -12.96
CA ALA A 27 4.97 19.88 -11.59
C ALA A 27 5.26 21.25 -10.98
N ALA A 28 5.84 22.18 -11.74
CA ALA A 28 6.08 23.55 -11.31
C ALA A 28 4.77 24.34 -11.08
N ALA A 29 3.74 24.11 -11.89
CA ALA A 29 2.44 24.73 -11.73
C ALA A 29 1.72 24.26 -10.45
N VAL A 30 1.85 22.97 -10.09
CA VAL A 30 1.28 22.43 -8.85
C VAL A 30 1.96 23.01 -7.61
N ILE A 31 3.28 23.20 -7.65
CA ILE A 31 4.03 23.80 -6.53
C ILE A 31 3.68 25.28 -6.33
N LEU A 32 3.37 26.01 -7.41
CA LEU A 32 3.00 27.44 -7.36
C LEU A 32 1.56 27.67 -6.86
N LEU A 33 0.67 26.66 -6.98
CA LEU A 33 -0.73 26.77 -6.52
C LEU A 33 -0.91 26.39 -5.03
N LEU A 34 0.05 25.73 -4.40
CA LEU A 34 -0.02 25.29 -3.01
C LEU A 34 0.06 26.42 -1.94
N PRO A 35 0.71 27.58 -2.14
CA PRO A 35 0.75 28.61 -1.08
C PRO A 35 -0.49 29.49 -0.97
N ALA A 36 -1.49 29.38 -1.85
CA ALA A 36 -2.68 30.24 -1.82
C ALA A 36 -3.76 29.80 -0.82
N MET A 37 -3.61 28.62 -0.19
CA MET A 37 -4.60 28.09 0.78
C MET A 37 -4.18 28.20 2.25
N VAL A 38 -3.03 28.83 2.58
CA VAL A 38 -2.50 28.84 3.96
C VAL A 38 -2.28 30.24 4.48
N THR A 39 -3.15 31.21 4.18
CA THR A 39 -3.10 32.53 4.85
C THR A 39 -4.50 33.02 5.17
N GLU A 40 -5.12 32.42 6.21
CA GLU A 40 -6.09 33.17 7.00
C GLU A 40 -5.53 33.31 8.42
N PRO A 41 -5.25 34.58 8.87
CA PRO A 41 -4.92 34.82 10.26
C PRO A 41 -6.22 34.77 11.06
N TRP A 42 -6.37 33.74 11.89
CA TRP A 42 -7.45 33.67 12.85
C TRP A 42 -7.19 34.67 13.98
N ILE A 43 -7.91 35.81 13.92
CA ILE A 43 -8.05 36.72 15.06
C ILE A 43 -9.10 36.09 15.97
N ALA A 44 -8.67 35.66 17.15
CA ALA A 44 -9.53 35.13 18.18
C ALA A 44 -10.38 36.25 18.78
N ASP A 45 -11.69 36.13 18.71
CA ASP A 45 -12.68 36.97 19.40
C ASP A 45 -12.98 36.33 20.77
N PRO A 46 -12.75 37.01 21.92
CA PRO A 46 -12.88 36.40 23.23
C PRO A 46 -14.28 36.67 23.84
N SER A 47 -15.36 36.17 23.21
CA SER A 47 -16.68 36.16 23.86
C SER A 47 -17.68 35.25 23.16
N ALA A 48 -17.59 33.97 23.37
CA ALA A 48 -18.72 33.05 23.16
C ALA A 48 -18.66 31.90 24.15
N SER A 49 -19.59 31.94 25.07
CA SER A 49 -19.80 30.96 26.11
C SER A 49 -20.12 29.59 25.53
N ILE A 50 -19.44 28.61 26.02
CA ILE A 50 -19.30 27.23 25.55
C ILE A 50 -20.45 26.38 26.07
N THR A 51 -21.21 25.77 25.18
CA THR A 51 -21.88 24.51 25.49
C THR A 51 -21.07 23.41 24.82
N ALA A 52 -20.17 22.79 25.60
CA ALA A 52 -19.27 21.74 25.13
C ALA A 52 -20.06 20.46 24.89
N VAL A 53 -20.34 20.16 23.64
CA VAL A 53 -20.58 18.77 23.21
C VAL A 53 -19.20 18.09 23.22
N SER A 54 -18.97 17.27 24.24
CA SER A 54 -17.76 16.46 24.36
C SER A 54 -17.68 15.46 23.21
N LYS A 55 -17.03 15.86 22.12
CA LYS A 55 -16.50 14.92 21.14
C LYS A 55 -15.45 14.08 21.91
N PRO A 56 -15.46 12.73 21.83
CA PRO A 56 -14.42 11.96 22.48
C PRO A 56 -13.07 12.43 21.94
N ILE A 57 -12.27 13.02 22.81
CA ILE A 57 -10.89 13.36 22.53
C ILE A 57 -10.17 12.02 22.47
N VAL A 58 -9.99 11.49 21.26
CA VAL A 58 -9.01 10.45 21.03
C VAL A 58 -7.68 11.11 21.39
N SER A 59 -7.15 10.75 22.54
CA SER A 59 -5.84 11.24 22.97
C SER A 59 -4.86 10.97 21.85
N PRO A 60 -4.13 11.98 21.34
CA PRO A 60 -3.13 11.73 20.31
C PRO A 60 -2.16 10.69 20.87
N SER A 61 -1.97 9.59 20.16
CA SER A 61 -1.02 8.57 20.55
C SER A 61 0.31 9.22 20.87
N THR A 62 0.91 8.84 21.99
CA THR A 62 2.19 9.41 22.41
C THR A 62 3.25 9.16 21.33
N ALA A 63 4.30 9.97 21.29
CA ALA A 63 5.40 9.77 20.33
C ALA A 63 6.01 8.35 20.46
N ALA A 64 6.02 7.81 21.68
CA ALA A 64 6.50 6.45 21.94
C ALA A 64 5.57 5.38 21.34
N GLU A 65 4.25 5.55 21.45
CA GLU A 65 3.27 4.65 20.82
C GLU A 65 3.36 4.69 19.30
N LYS A 66 3.47 5.86 18.71
CA LYS A 66 3.68 6.00 17.25
C LYS A 66 4.94 5.29 16.77
N THR A 67 6.04 5.42 17.52
CA THR A 67 7.29 4.73 17.21
C THR A 67 7.12 3.22 17.28
N LYS A 68 6.42 2.72 18.31
CA LYS A 68 6.12 1.31 18.48
C LYS A 68 5.27 0.78 17.33
N TYR A 69 4.15 1.41 17.00
CA TYR A 69 3.29 0.98 15.89
C TYR A 69 4.00 1.00 14.54
N ARG A 70 4.85 1.98 14.31
CA ARG A 70 5.69 2.03 13.11
C ARG A 70 6.62 0.83 13.02
N GLN A 71 7.29 0.46 14.11
CA GLN A 71 8.19 -0.69 14.15
C GLN A 71 7.43 -2.01 14.00
N ASP A 72 6.28 -2.14 14.67
CA ASP A 72 5.42 -3.33 14.58
C ASP A 72 4.88 -3.50 13.15
N SER A 73 4.48 -2.41 12.49
CA SER A 73 4.06 -2.43 11.08
C SER A 73 5.17 -2.94 10.16
N GLN A 74 6.40 -2.44 10.33
CA GLN A 74 7.56 -2.89 9.54
C GLN A 74 7.86 -4.38 9.77
N THR A 75 7.77 -4.84 11.01
CA THR A 75 7.97 -6.26 11.35
C THR A 75 6.90 -7.14 10.72
N THR A 76 5.64 -6.71 10.79
CA THR A 76 4.51 -7.44 10.18
C THR A 76 4.63 -7.48 8.67
N LEU A 77 5.02 -6.36 8.04
CA LEU A 77 5.25 -6.30 6.60
C LEU A 77 6.37 -7.27 6.15
N ALA A 78 7.45 -7.39 6.91
CA ALA A 78 8.51 -8.36 6.60
C ALA A 78 7.98 -9.81 6.65
N GLN A 79 7.09 -10.13 7.58
CA GLN A 79 6.43 -11.45 7.63
C GLN A 79 5.50 -11.66 6.44
N ILE A 80 4.73 -10.65 6.05
CA ILE A 80 3.86 -10.67 4.88
C ILE A 80 4.67 -11.00 3.62
N ILE A 81 5.78 -10.31 3.39
CA ILE A 81 6.66 -10.55 2.24
C ILE A 81 7.10 -12.01 2.22
N ALA A 82 7.58 -12.54 3.34
CA ALA A 82 8.04 -13.94 3.41
C ALA A 82 6.94 -14.96 3.14
N VAL A 83 5.70 -14.72 3.59
CA VAL A 83 4.55 -15.63 3.30
C VAL A 83 4.11 -15.48 1.85
N THR A 84 4.05 -14.26 1.33
CA THR A 84 3.69 -13.97 -0.06
C THR A 84 4.64 -14.69 -1.02
N ASP A 85 5.95 -14.58 -0.82
CA ASP A 85 6.96 -15.26 -1.64
C ASP A 85 6.76 -16.78 -1.66
N ARG A 86 6.46 -17.39 -0.49
CA ARG A 86 6.17 -18.83 -0.43
C ARG A 86 4.91 -19.23 -1.20
N LEU A 87 3.85 -18.42 -1.08
CA LEU A 87 2.59 -18.66 -1.78
C LEU A 87 2.72 -18.48 -3.29
N GLU A 88 3.44 -17.45 -3.75
CA GLU A 88 3.73 -17.23 -5.16
C GLU A 88 4.55 -18.38 -5.76
N ASN A 89 5.54 -18.89 -5.04
CA ASN A 89 6.29 -20.08 -5.44
C ASN A 89 5.41 -21.35 -5.56
N GLN A 90 4.28 -21.40 -4.85
CA GLN A 90 3.27 -22.45 -4.94
C GLN A 90 2.20 -22.17 -5.99
N THR A 91 2.38 -21.13 -6.82
CA THR A 91 1.41 -20.71 -7.84
C THR A 91 0.01 -20.48 -7.27
N VAL A 92 -0.06 -19.80 -6.13
CA VAL A 92 -1.30 -19.51 -5.36
C VAL A 92 -2.43 -18.95 -6.20
N GLU A 93 -2.12 -18.14 -7.20
CA GLU A 93 -3.11 -17.55 -8.11
C GLU A 93 -3.92 -18.59 -8.92
N ARG A 94 -3.45 -19.84 -9.00
CA ARG A 94 -4.16 -20.92 -9.70
C ARG A 94 -5.22 -21.61 -8.83
N TRP A 95 -5.11 -21.55 -7.50
CA TRP A 95 -5.96 -22.30 -6.60
C TRP A 95 -6.58 -21.48 -5.47
N ALA A 96 -6.13 -20.26 -5.21
CA ALA A 96 -6.70 -19.32 -4.22
C ALA A 96 -6.60 -17.86 -4.70
N GLU A 97 -6.87 -17.60 -5.98
CA GLU A 97 -6.74 -16.26 -6.59
C GLU A 97 -7.53 -15.19 -5.84
N PHE A 98 -8.78 -15.50 -5.49
CA PHE A 98 -9.68 -14.53 -4.88
C PHE A 98 -9.21 -14.12 -3.49
N GLU A 99 -8.90 -15.09 -2.64
CA GLU A 99 -8.42 -14.87 -1.27
C GLU A 99 -7.05 -14.17 -1.27
N PHE A 100 -6.17 -14.57 -2.17
CA PHE A 100 -4.85 -13.96 -2.31
C PHE A 100 -4.95 -12.50 -2.76
N ARG A 101 -5.84 -12.18 -3.70
CA ARG A 101 -6.10 -10.82 -4.13
C ARG A 101 -6.68 -9.95 -3.00
N GLN A 102 -7.56 -10.49 -2.16
CA GLN A 102 -8.07 -9.78 -0.98
C GLN A 102 -6.94 -9.47 0.01
N ALA A 103 -6.05 -10.42 0.26
CA ALA A 103 -4.89 -10.20 1.12
C ALA A 103 -3.97 -9.10 0.54
N LYS A 104 -3.72 -9.11 -0.77
CA LYS A 104 -2.93 -8.04 -1.45
C LYS A 104 -3.61 -6.67 -1.36
N ALA A 105 -4.93 -6.59 -1.39
CA ALA A 105 -5.65 -5.34 -1.20
C ALA A 105 -5.45 -4.76 0.23
N LEU A 106 -5.43 -5.62 1.25
CA LEU A 106 -5.13 -5.21 2.63
C LEU A 106 -3.68 -4.74 2.79
N ILE A 107 -2.73 -5.34 2.07
CA ILE A 107 -1.33 -4.84 2.03
C ILE A 107 -1.29 -3.43 1.47
N ALA A 108 -1.93 -3.21 0.32
CA ALA A 108 -1.96 -1.90 -0.33
C ALA A 108 -2.61 -0.83 0.58
N GLN A 109 -3.69 -1.19 1.29
CA GLN A 109 -4.32 -0.31 2.27
C GLN A 109 -3.36 0.01 3.43
N GLY A 110 -2.67 -0.99 3.96
CA GLY A 110 -1.69 -0.79 5.03
C GLY A 110 -0.52 0.09 4.61
N ASP A 111 -0.03 -0.06 3.39
CA ASP A 111 1.03 0.77 2.82
C ASP A 111 0.58 2.24 2.68
N GLU A 112 -0.63 2.47 2.22
CA GLU A 112 -1.21 3.82 2.12
C GLU A 112 -1.32 4.48 3.50
N GLN A 113 -1.88 3.79 4.49
CA GLN A 113 -1.99 4.25 5.87
C GLN A 113 -0.62 4.53 6.49
N TYR A 114 0.37 3.65 6.21
CA TYR A 114 1.75 3.86 6.65
C TYR A 114 2.35 5.14 6.06
N GLY A 115 2.09 5.41 4.80
CA GLY A 115 2.53 6.62 4.11
C GLY A 115 1.94 7.91 4.71
N TYR A 116 0.72 7.86 5.22
CA TYR A 116 0.08 8.97 5.94
C TYR A 116 0.50 9.09 7.41
N GLY A 117 1.31 8.14 7.93
CA GLY A 117 1.72 8.13 9.34
C GLY A 117 0.66 7.59 10.29
N GLU A 118 -0.36 6.92 9.77
CA GLU A 118 -1.44 6.22 10.48
C GLU A 118 -0.96 4.80 10.83
N TYR A 119 0.06 4.72 11.69
CA TYR A 119 0.77 3.47 11.93
C TYR A 119 -0.06 2.40 12.64
N LEU A 120 -1.03 2.76 13.48
CA LEU A 120 -1.92 1.81 14.14
C LEU A 120 -2.87 1.16 13.14
N GLU A 121 -3.45 1.97 12.27
CA GLU A 121 -4.35 1.53 11.19
C GLU A 121 -3.59 0.65 10.20
N SER A 122 -2.39 1.08 9.80
CA SER A 122 -1.49 0.31 8.95
C SER A 122 -1.16 -1.05 9.56
N LEU A 123 -0.78 -1.09 10.85
CA LEU A 123 -0.53 -2.34 11.57
C LEU A 123 -1.74 -3.26 11.54
N THR A 124 -2.94 -2.71 11.75
CA THR A 124 -4.19 -3.47 11.70
C THR A 124 -4.42 -4.09 10.33
N SER A 125 -4.27 -3.32 9.26
CA SER A 125 -4.42 -3.80 7.88
C SER A 125 -3.39 -4.88 7.54
N PHE A 126 -2.13 -4.69 7.93
CA PHE A 126 -1.08 -5.69 7.75
C PHE A 126 -1.34 -6.98 8.54
N GLN A 127 -1.79 -6.89 9.79
CA GLN A 127 -2.14 -8.08 10.59
C GLN A 127 -3.30 -8.87 9.97
N GLN A 128 -4.31 -8.19 9.46
CA GLN A 128 -5.42 -8.83 8.75
C GLN A 128 -4.94 -9.53 7.49
N SER A 129 -4.10 -8.87 6.68
CA SER A 129 -3.50 -9.49 5.50
C SER A 129 -2.67 -10.72 5.86
N LEU A 130 -1.77 -10.62 6.85
CA LEU A 130 -0.94 -11.73 7.30
C LEU A 130 -1.78 -12.92 7.76
N SER A 131 -2.88 -12.67 8.49
CA SER A 131 -3.82 -13.71 8.90
C SER A 131 -4.46 -14.43 7.72
N GLN A 132 -4.88 -13.68 6.69
CA GLN A 132 -5.43 -14.28 5.45
C GLN A 132 -4.38 -15.09 4.71
N LEU A 133 -3.18 -14.56 4.51
CA LEU A 133 -2.08 -15.27 3.84
C LEU A 133 -1.73 -16.58 4.55
N ASN A 134 -1.64 -16.57 5.87
CA ASN A 134 -1.39 -17.77 6.66
C ASN A 134 -2.55 -18.80 6.53
N SER A 135 -3.79 -18.33 6.41
CA SER A 135 -4.94 -19.20 6.19
C SER A 135 -4.89 -19.87 4.82
N ILE A 136 -4.49 -19.13 3.78
CA ILE A 136 -4.26 -19.66 2.43
C ILE A 136 -3.15 -20.70 2.44
N GLU A 137 -2.02 -20.41 3.07
CA GLU A 137 -0.89 -21.35 3.19
C GLU A 137 -1.31 -22.66 3.86
N LYS A 138 -2.06 -22.57 4.97
CA LYS A 138 -2.60 -23.74 5.67
C LYS A 138 -3.57 -24.54 4.79
N LEU A 139 -4.43 -23.88 4.03
CA LEU A 139 -5.35 -24.53 3.10
C LEU A 139 -4.57 -25.31 2.04
N GLY A 140 -3.55 -24.72 1.43
CA GLY A 140 -2.68 -25.36 0.44
C GLY A 140 -2.01 -26.61 1.00
N GLN A 141 -1.44 -26.53 2.20
CA GLN A 141 -0.80 -27.67 2.88
C GLN A 141 -1.79 -28.79 3.18
N THR A 142 -2.99 -28.45 3.67
CA THR A 142 -4.03 -29.44 3.98
C THR A 142 -4.51 -30.16 2.73
N THR A 143 -4.73 -29.41 1.64
CA THR A 143 -5.17 -29.96 0.35
C THR A 143 -4.11 -30.88 -0.24
N LEU A 144 -2.84 -30.51 -0.20
CA LEU A 144 -1.74 -31.32 -0.66
C LEU A 144 -1.62 -32.60 0.14
N THR A 145 -1.67 -32.54 1.47
CA THR A 145 -1.60 -33.71 2.36
C THR A 145 -2.75 -34.67 2.08
N LYS A 146 -3.97 -34.15 1.92
CA LYS A 146 -5.14 -34.95 1.58
C LYS A 146 -4.96 -35.66 0.23
N ALA A 147 -4.55 -34.96 -0.80
CA ALA A 147 -4.34 -35.51 -2.14
C ALA A 147 -3.27 -36.65 -2.12
N LEU A 148 -2.20 -36.46 -1.38
CA LEU A 148 -1.17 -37.49 -1.20
C LEU A 148 -1.72 -38.73 -0.48
N THR A 149 -2.49 -38.57 0.60
CA THR A 149 -3.09 -39.63 1.35
C THR A 149 -4.09 -40.43 0.49
N ASP A 150 -4.98 -39.70 -0.20
CA ASP A 150 -5.98 -40.32 -1.09
C ASP A 150 -5.31 -41.09 -2.23
N GLY A 151 -4.23 -40.56 -2.81
CA GLY A 151 -3.45 -41.23 -3.85
C GLY A 151 -2.74 -42.51 -3.37
N LEU A 152 -2.23 -42.50 -2.15
CA LEU A 152 -1.58 -43.68 -1.56
C LEU A 152 -2.58 -44.77 -1.18
N THR A 153 -3.83 -44.43 -0.86
CA THR A 153 -4.88 -45.42 -0.52
C THR A 153 -5.57 -46.00 -1.74
N ALA A 154 -5.37 -45.43 -2.93
CA ALA A 154 -5.95 -45.89 -4.19
C ALA A 154 -5.10 -46.94 -4.93
N ILE A 155 -3.92 -47.27 -4.41
CA ILE A 155 -2.99 -48.29 -4.93
C ILE A 155 -3.14 -49.58 -4.14
#